data_a90864b29d1d9fc05370daa99741a734
#
_entry.id   a90864b29d1d9fc05370daa99741a734
#
_cell.length_a   1.000
_cell.length_b   1.000
_cell.length_c   1.000
_cell.angle_alpha   90.00
_cell.angle_beta   90.00
_cell.angle_gamma   90.00
#
_symmetry.space_group_name_H-M   'P 1'
#
loop_
_entity.id
_entity.type
_entity.pdbx_description
1 polymer ?
#
loop_
_entity_poly.entity_id
_entity_poly.type
_entity_poly.pdbx_seq_one_letter_code
_entity_poly.pdbx_strand_id
1 'polypeptide(L)'
;MTKSVIRTAVFPVAGRGTRFLPATKASPKEMLPVVDKPLIQYAVEEALMAGARRLVFVTGASKRAIEDHFDSDAELEKLLESQGKSELAAQVRSVLPKYATCIYIRQPAPLGLGHAVLCAQPAVGDEPFMVHLADDLIDAGVPCLKQMAAVYHQKGGSVLGVEEVPPSETDKYGIVETRGASTKISRIHGIVEKPKPAVAPSNLAVVGRYVLTPRIFSHLEKIGQGAGGEIQLTDGIARLMREQAVYAYRFEGKRFDCGSKLGYLQATVEYALNHSTLGGPFRNYLLDLMAAGQAPTASTGAASSPAAAPRPRRKRKA
;
A
#
# COMPACT_ATOMS: atom_id res chain seq x y z
N MET A 1 -7.43 18.58 26.94
CA MET A 1 -7.25 18.62 25.47
C MET A 1 -8.01 17.46 24.90
N THR A 2 -9.05 17.69 24.09
CA THR A 2 -9.81 16.66 23.37
C THR A 2 -8.84 15.95 22.43
N LYS A 3 -8.68 14.63 22.56
CA LYS A 3 -7.85 13.83 21.66
C LYS A 3 -8.38 13.99 20.24
N SER A 4 -7.59 14.57 19.34
CA SER A 4 -7.94 14.76 17.94
C SER A 4 -8.20 13.38 17.29
N VAL A 5 -9.40 13.14 16.83
CA VAL A 5 -9.77 11.89 16.17
C VAL A 5 -9.17 11.90 14.75
N ILE A 6 -8.43 10.86 14.39
CA ILE A 6 -7.86 10.74 13.03
C ILE A 6 -8.98 10.30 12.08
N ARG A 7 -9.45 11.21 11.24
CA ARG A 7 -10.61 10.98 10.36
C ARG A 7 -10.25 10.83 8.89
N THR A 8 -9.01 11.15 8.51
CA THR A 8 -8.56 11.15 7.12
C THR A 8 -7.54 10.05 6.90
N ALA A 9 -7.73 9.25 5.85
CA ALA A 9 -6.76 8.31 5.33
C ALA A 9 -6.38 8.69 3.90
N VAL A 10 -5.07 8.74 3.61
CA VAL A 10 -4.50 9.05 2.31
C VAL A 10 -3.96 7.77 1.68
N PHE A 11 -4.36 7.51 0.44
CA PHE A 11 -3.94 6.37 -0.36
C PHE A 11 -3.13 6.85 -1.57
N PRO A 12 -1.79 6.78 -1.53
CA PRO A 12 -0.93 7.09 -2.67
C PRO A 12 -1.01 5.98 -3.72
N VAL A 13 -1.87 6.14 -4.74
CA VAL A 13 -2.16 5.12 -5.76
C VAL A 13 -1.76 5.55 -7.18
N ALA A 14 -0.96 6.60 -7.33
CA ALA A 14 -0.53 7.11 -8.64
C ALA A 14 0.55 6.26 -9.35
N GLY A 15 1.17 5.30 -8.65
CA GLY A 15 2.26 4.46 -9.17
C GLY A 15 1.86 3.61 -10.38
N ARG A 16 2.76 3.40 -11.33
CA ARG A 16 2.49 2.69 -12.59
C ARG A 16 2.38 1.16 -12.51
N GLY A 17 2.81 0.55 -11.40
CA GLY A 17 2.70 -0.90 -11.20
C GLY A 17 3.53 -1.76 -12.16
N THR A 18 4.71 -1.27 -12.59
CA THR A 18 5.52 -1.91 -13.63
C THR A 18 6.00 -3.33 -13.31
N ARG A 19 6.09 -3.68 -12.02
CA ARG A 19 6.49 -5.03 -11.57
C ARG A 19 5.50 -6.12 -11.99
N PHE A 20 4.24 -5.76 -12.23
CA PHE A 20 3.16 -6.67 -12.62
C PHE A 20 2.79 -6.61 -14.11
N LEU A 21 3.60 -5.94 -14.94
CA LEU A 21 3.37 -5.98 -16.38
C LEU A 21 3.48 -7.43 -16.89
N PRO A 22 2.63 -7.85 -17.87
CA PRO A 22 1.65 -7.03 -18.60
C PRO A 22 0.30 -6.83 -17.90
N ALA A 23 -0.02 -7.53 -16.76
CA ALA A 23 -1.32 -7.47 -16.09
C ALA A 23 -1.77 -6.03 -15.75
N THR A 24 -0.81 -5.19 -15.33
CA THR A 24 -1.06 -3.80 -14.96
C THR A 24 -0.99 -2.79 -16.12
N LYS A 25 -0.97 -3.27 -17.37
CA LYS A 25 -0.99 -2.40 -18.56
C LYS A 25 -2.27 -1.58 -18.64
N ALA A 26 -3.42 -2.20 -18.39
CA ALA A 26 -4.74 -1.60 -18.48
C ALA A 26 -5.45 -1.46 -17.12
N SER A 27 -4.96 -2.09 -16.07
CA SER A 27 -5.54 -2.08 -14.73
C SER A 27 -4.53 -1.60 -13.70
N PRO A 28 -4.92 -0.74 -12.73
CA PRO A 28 -4.08 -0.39 -11.61
C PRO A 28 -3.62 -1.63 -10.82
N LYS A 29 -2.37 -1.65 -10.33
CA LYS A 29 -1.90 -2.73 -9.44
C LYS A 29 -2.76 -2.86 -8.19
N GLU A 30 -3.32 -1.77 -7.73
CA GLU A 30 -4.19 -1.68 -6.57
C GLU A 30 -5.55 -2.36 -6.80
N MET A 31 -5.91 -2.64 -8.08
CA MET A 31 -7.10 -3.40 -8.46
C MET A 31 -6.83 -4.90 -8.67
N LEU A 32 -5.61 -5.38 -8.44
CA LEU A 32 -5.33 -6.81 -8.44
C LEU A 32 -6.12 -7.50 -7.33
N PRO A 33 -6.91 -8.55 -7.64
CA PRO A 33 -7.77 -9.20 -6.67
C PRO A 33 -6.99 -10.17 -5.77
N VAL A 34 -7.18 -10.06 -4.46
CA VAL A 34 -6.83 -11.11 -3.52
C VAL A 34 -8.12 -11.84 -3.16
N VAL A 35 -8.28 -13.04 -3.72
CA VAL A 35 -9.52 -13.83 -3.75
C VAL A 35 -10.61 -13.09 -4.55
N ASP A 36 -11.51 -12.38 -3.89
CA ASP A 36 -12.69 -11.73 -4.46
C ASP A 36 -12.76 -10.22 -4.26
N LYS A 37 -11.74 -9.63 -3.60
CA LYS A 37 -11.65 -8.19 -3.36
C LYS A 37 -10.32 -7.61 -3.89
N PRO A 38 -10.32 -6.43 -4.52
CA PRO A 38 -9.08 -5.78 -4.93
C PRO A 38 -8.28 -5.29 -3.71
N LEU A 39 -6.95 -5.22 -3.85
CA LEU A 39 -6.04 -4.76 -2.80
C LEU A 39 -6.47 -3.43 -2.18
N ILE A 40 -6.95 -2.49 -3.00
CA ILE A 40 -7.38 -1.18 -2.53
C ILE A 40 -8.59 -1.26 -1.60
N GLN A 41 -9.47 -2.24 -1.76
CA GLN A 41 -10.62 -2.41 -0.87
C GLN A 41 -10.18 -2.87 0.52
N TYR A 42 -9.25 -3.80 0.63
CA TYR A 42 -8.65 -4.19 1.93
C TYR A 42 -8.02 -2.98 2.63
N ALA A 43 -7.32 -2.13 1.88
CA ALA A 43 -6.72 -0.92 2.41
C ALA A 43 -7.77 0.07 2.95
N VAL A 44 -8.87 0.25 2.23
CA VAL A 44 -9.98 1.12 2.64
C VAL A 44 -10.70 0.54 3.86
N GLU A 45 -11.01 -0.75 3.86
CA GLU A 45 -11.64 -1.43 5.01
C GLU A 45 -10.80 -1.27 6.29
N GLU A 46 -9.46 -1.44 6.19
CA GLU A 46 -8.55 -1.23 7.32
C GLU A 46 -8.62 0.21 7.85
N ALA A 47 -8.58 1.19 6.97
CA ALA A 47 -8.67 2.61 7.35
C ALA A 47 -10.01 2.98 7.99
N LEU A 48 -11.13 2.47 7.44
CA LEU A 48 -12.47 2.66 8.01
C LEU A 48 -12.58 2.06 9.42
N MET A 49 -12.04 0.85 9.62
CA MET A 49 -11.99 0.19 10.93
C MET A 49 -11.08 0.92 11.93
N ALA A 50 -10.08 1.67 11.44
CA ALA A 50 -9.25 2.55 12.25
C ALA A 50 -9.90 3.89 12.60
N GLY A 51 -11.07 4.20 12.03
CA GLY A 51 -11.86 5.40 12.32
C GLY A 51 -11.88 6.44 11.22
N ALA A 52 -11.26 6.19 10.06
CA ALA A 52 -11.32 7.09 8.92
C ALA A 52 -12.78 7.27 8.43
N ARG A 53 -13.05 8.47 7.91
CA ARG A 53 -14.33 8.86 7.31
C ARG A 53 -14.12 9.59 5.99
N ARG A 54 -12.94 10.15 5.81
CA ARG A 54 -12.49 10.85 4.62
C ARG A 54 -11.34 10.04 4.00
N LEU A 55 -11.56 9.51 2.80
CA LEU A 55 -10.66 8.66 2.05
C LEU A 55 -10.10 9.47 0.89
N VAL A 56 -8.83 9.82 0.95
CA VAL A 56 -8.16 10.68 -0.05
C VAL A 56 -7.28 9.80 -0.92
N PHE A 57 -7.69 9.59 -2.17
CA PHE A 57 -6.92 8.84 -3.16
C PHE A 57 -6.07 9.81 -3.97
N VAL A 58 -4.76 9.69 -3.88
CA VAL A 58 -3.83 10.45 -4.73
C VAL A 58 -3.54 9.62 -5.97
N THR A 59 -4.24 9.93 -7.06
CA THR A 59 -4.30 9.14 -8.30
C THR A 59 -3.40 9.70 -9.39
N GLY A 60 -3.21 8.92 -10.44
CA GLY A 60 -2.52 9.31 -11.68
C GLY A 60 -3.35 9.06 -12.91
N ALA A 61 -2.77 9.21 -14.10
CA ALA A 61 -3.38 8.74 -15.33
C ALA A 61 -3.61 7.21 -15.25
N SER A 62 -4.66 6.69 -15.89
CA SER A 62 -5.01 5.26 -15.92
C SER A 62 -5.44 4.63 -14.58
N LYS A 63 -5.94 5.42 -13.61
CA LYS A 63 -6.39 4.93 -12.29
C LYS A 63 -7.92 4.96 -12.11
N ARG A 64 -8.67 5.22 -13.17
CA ARG A 64 -10.13 5.36 -13.12
C ARG A 64 -10.84 4.16 -12.50
N ALA A 65 -10.36 2.94 -12.72
CA ALA A 65 -10.94 1.74 -12.13
C ALA A 65 -10.98 1.76 -10.59
N ILE A 66 -10.13 2.56 -9.92
CA ILE A 66 -10.19 2.75 -8.47
C ILE A 66 -11.38 3.65 -8.11
N GLU A 67 -11.61 4.69 -8.91
CA GLU A 67 -12.74 5.62 -8.74
C GLU A 67 -14.05 4.84 -8.96
N ASP A 68 -14.16 4.15 -10.09
CA ASP A 68 -15.33 3.35 -10.47
C ASP A 68 -15.66 2.26 -9.42
N HIS A 69 -14.65 1.68 -8.75
CA HIS A 69 -14.84 0.65 -7.73
C HIS A 69 -15.54 1.14 -6.47
N PHE A 70 -15.33 2.40 -6.09
CA PHE A 70 -15.94 3.00 -4.89
C PHE A 70 -17.17 3.85 -5.19
N ASP A 71 -17.48 4.06 -6.45
CA ASP A 71 -18.71 4.73 -6.86
C ASP A 71 -19.92 3.78 -6.77
N SER A 72 -21.11 4.34 -6.65
CA SER A 72 -22.35 3.56 -6.69
C SER A 72 -22.69 3.15 -8.12
N ASP A 73 -23.01 1.88 -8.33
CA ASP A 73 -23.50 1.34 -9.61
C ASP A 73 -24.96 0.93 -9.50
N ALA A 74 -25.85 1.92 -9.62
CA ALA A 74 -27.30 1.70 -9.52
C ALA A 74 -27.87 0.79 -10.61
N GLU A 75 -27.21 0.69 -11.78
CA GLU A 75 -27.65 -0.21 -12.85
C GLU A 75 -27.32 -1.66 -12.51
N LEU A 76 -26.11 -1.92 -12.03
CA LEU A 76 -25.69 -3.24 -11.56
C LEU A 76 -26.54 -3.69 -10.37
N GLU A 77 -26.78 -2.81 -9.40
CA GLU A 77 -27.62 -3.13 -8.24
C GLU A 77 -29.03 -3.56 -8.66
N LYS A 78 -29.69 -2.80 -9.52
CA LYS A 78 -31.03 -3.13 -10.07
C LYS A 78 -31.03 -4.43 -10.87
N LEU A 79 -29.99 -4.67 -11.67
CA LEU A 79 -29.86 -5.91 -12.43
C LEU A 79 -29.76 -7.12 -11.49
N LEU A 80 -28.92 -7.05 -10.46
CA LEU A 80 -28.77 -8.13 -9.48
C LEU A 80 -30.08 -8.38 -8.71
N GLU A 81 -30.79 -7.34 -8.29
CA GLU A 81 -32.09 -7.44 -7.63
C GLU A 81 -33.13 -8.09 -8.55
N SER A 82 -33.20 -7.70 -9.83
CA SER A 82 -34.12 -8.30 -10.80
C SER A 82 -33.86 -9.79 -11.06
N GLN A 83 -32.61 -10.24 -10.85
CA GLN A 83 -32.22 -11.65 -10.95
C GLN A 83 -32.39 -12.45 -9.65
N GLY A 84 -32.94 -11.84 -8.58
CA GLY A 84 -33.08 -12.46 -7.26
C GLY A 84 -31.76 -12.60 -6.49
N LYS A 85 -30.67 -11.91 -6.92
CA LYS A 85 -29.33 -11.94 -6.31
C LYS A 85 -29.15 -10.82 -5.29
N SER A 86 -30.07 -10.71 -4.33
CA SER A 86 -30.10 -9.61 -3.36
C SER A 86 -28.87 -9.54 -2.47
N GLU A 87 -28.24 -10.68 -2.14
CA GLU A 87 -26.99 -10.73 -1.36
C GLU A 87 -25.81 -10.08 -2.12
N LEU A 88 -25.67 -10.37 -3.42
CA LEU A 88 -24.65 -9.75 -4.26
C LEU A 88 -24.91 -8.24 -4.42
N ALA A 89 -26.17 -7.82 -4.59
CA ALA A 89 -26.51 -6.40 -4.63
C ALA A 89 -26.15 -5.70 -3.31
N ALA A 90 -26.37 -6.35 -2.17
CA ALA A 90 -25.96 -5.83 -0.88
C ALA A 90 -24.44 -5.75 -0.73
N GLN A 91 -23.69 -6.73 -1.22
CA GLN A 91 -22.23 -6.70 -1.23
C GLN A 91 -21.70 -5.53 -2.06
N VAL A 92 -22.18 -5.33 -3.29
CA VAL A 92 -21.79 -4.20 -4.14
C VAL A 92 -22.06 -2.87 -3.44
N ARG A 93 -23.25 -2.71 -2.85
CA ARG A 93 -23.66 -1.50 -2.12
C ARG A 93 -22.82 -1.23 -0.87
N SER A 94 -22.27 -2.27 -0.26
CA SER A 94 -21.51 -2.18 0.99
C SER A 94 -20.03 -1.88 0.82
N VAL A 95 -19.52 -1.84 -0.42
CA VAL A 95 -18.08 -1.54 -0.71
C VAL A 95 -17.65 -0.23 -0.07
N LEU A 96 -18.50 0.80 -0.12
CA LEU A 96 -18.28 2.07 0.56
C LEU A 96 -19.45 2.38 1.52
N PRO A 97 -19.23 2.44 2.85
CA PRO A 97 -20.26 2.82 3.79
C PRO A 97 -20.72 4.27 3.60
N LYS A 98 -22.01 4.55 3.79
CA LYS A 98 -22.63 5.88 3.60
C LYS A 98 -22.00 7.01 4.43
N TYR A 99 -21.31 6.69 5.51
CA TYR A 99 -20.63 7.67 6.37
C TYR A 99 -19.23 8.03 5.88
N ALA A 100 -18.70 7.35 4.86
CA ALA A 100 -17.40 7.61 4.29
C ALA A 100 -17.50 8.45 3.00
N THR A 101 -16.51 9.31 2.78
CA THR A 101 -16.42 10.16 1.59
C THR A 101 -15.10 9.92 0.89
N CYS A 102 -15.15 9.66 -0.41
CA CYS A 102 -13.97 9.56 -1.27
C CYS A 102 -13.63 10.94 -1.87
N ILE A 103 -12.36 11.29 -1.85
CA ILE A 103 -11.79 12.48 -2.49
C ILE A 103 -10.66 12.02 -3.41
N TYR A 104 -10.72 12.38 -4.67
CA TYR A 104 -9.73 12.00 -5.66
C TYR A 104 -8.90 13.22 -6.05
N ILE A 105 -7.58 13.13 -5.85
CA ILE A 105 -6.62 14.19 -6.15
C ILE A 105 -5.60 13.65 -7.14
N ARG A 106 -5.34 14.41 -8.20
CA ARG A 106 -4.33 14.01 -9.19
C ARG A 106 -2.94 14.39 -8.74
N GLN A 107 -2.03 13.40 -8.75
CA GLN A 107 -0.60 13.68 -8.72
C GLN A 107 -0.17 14.09 -10.14
N PRO A 108 0.19 15.36 -10.39
CA PRO A 108 0.40 15.84 -11.75
C PRO A 108 1.66 15.27 -12.41
N ALA A 109 2.66 14.91 -11.59
CA ALA A 109 3.92 14.32 -12.03
C ALA A 109 4.35 13.20 -11.05
N PRO A 110 4.97 12.10 -11.50
CA PRO A 110 5.38 10.97 -10.67
C PRO A 110 6.66 11.30 -9.88
N LEU A 111 6.60 12.26 -8.97
CA LEU A 111 7.72 12.77 -8.19
C LEU A 111 7.93 12.04 -6.85
N GLY A 112 7.42 10.82 -6.70
CA GLY A 112 7.64 9.98 -5.53
C GLY A 112 6.55 10.05 -4.46
N LEU A 113 6.75 9.27 -3.37
CA LEU A 113 5.76 9.08 -2.30
C LEU A 113 5.55 10.36 -1.49
N GLY A 114 6.59 11.10 -1.16
CA GLY A 114 6.48 12.36 -0.42
C GLY A 114 5.65 13.40 -1.19
N HIS A 115 5.84 13.48 -2.52
CA HIS A 115 5.04 14.34 -3.37
C HIS A 115 3.57 13.90 -3.42
N ALA A 116 3.30 12.59 -3.49
CA ALA A 116 1.93 12.09 -3.45
C ALA A 116 1.24 12.47 -2.13
N VAL A 117 1.93 12.32 -1.00
CA VAL A 117 1.39 12.75 0.31
C VAL A 117 1.18 14.27 0.33
N LEU A 118 2.11 15.06 -0.20
CA LEU A 118 1.96 16.52 -0.28
C LEU A 118 0.73 16.94 -1.10
N CYS A 119 0.44 16.26 -2.21
CA CYS A 119 -0.76 16.52 -3.01
C CYS A 119 -2.07 16.38 -2.20
N ALA A 120 -2.07 15.59 -1.13
CA ALA A 120 -3.25 15.40 -0.29
C ALA A 120 -3.51 16.57 0.69
N GLN A 121 -2.57 17.48 0.88
CA GLN A 121 -2.65 18.59 1.85
C GLN A 121 -3.97 19.38 1.79
N PRO A 122 -4.52 19.79 0.62
CA PRO A 122 -5.77 20.55 0.57
C PRO A 122 -6.98 19.79 1.12
N ALA A 123 -6.97 18.45 1.06
CA ALA A 123 -8.05 17.61 1.59
C ALA A 123 -7.84 17.21 3.05
N VAL A 124 -6.60 17.16 3.51
CA VAL A 124 -6.25 16.81 4.90
C VAL A 124 -6.36 18.02 5.82
N GLY A 125 -5.89 19.20 5.37
CA GLY A 125 -5.81 20.41 6.18
C GLY A 125 -4.82 20.24 7.35
N ASP A 126 -5.18 20.80 8.50
CA ASP A 126 -4.35 20.83 9.71
C ASP A 126 -4.68 19.68 10.71
N GLU A 127 -5.26 18.59 10.22
CA GLU A 127 -5.60 17.43 11.05
C GLU A 127 -4.53 16.32 10.94
N PRO A 128 -4.34 15.49 12.00
CA PRO A 128 -3.57 14.26 11.86
C PRO A 128 -4.25 13.31 10.91
N PHE A 129 -3.47 12.55 10.16
CA PHE A 129 -4.00 11.66 9.12
C PHE A 129 -3.20 10.36 9.02
N MET A 130 -3.83 9.37 8.43
CA MET A 130 -3.22 8.07 8.10
C MET A 130 -2.70 8.11 6.67
N VAL A 131 -1.60 7.40 6.39
CA VAL A 131 -1.17 7.05 5.03
C VAL A 131 -1.11 5.54 4.92
N HIS A 132 -1.71 5.01 3.87
CA HIS A 132 -1.79 3.58 3.60
C HIS A 132 -1.33 3.27 2.17
N LEU A 133 -0.27 2.50 2.03
CA LEU A 133 0.16 1.96 0.75
C LEU A 133 -0.62 0.66 0.48
N ALA A 134 -1.45 0.68 -0.55
CA ALA A 134 -2.42 -0.39 -0.81
C ALA A 134 -1.79 -1.74 -1.20
N ASP A 135 -0.53 -1.75 -1.63
CA ASP A 135 0.22 -2.96 -1.96
C ASP A 135 0.93 -3.61 -0.75
N ASP A 136 0.83 -3.02 0.43
CA ASP A 136 1.20 -3.65 1.70
C ASP A 136 -0.06 -4.18 2.39
N LEU A 137 -0.32 -5.48 2.29
CA LEU A 137 -1.48 -6.12 2.93
C LEU A 137 -1.05 -6.67 4.31
N ILE A 138 -1.81 -6.37 5.35
CA ILE A 138 -1.51 -6.85 6.71
C ILE A 138 -2.74 -7.58 7.26
N ASP A 139 -2.59 -8.89 7.46
CA ASP A 139 -3.58 -9.71 8.13
C ASP A 139 -3.37 -9.63 9.64
N ALA A 140 -4.36 -9.09 10.36
CA ALA A 140 -4.28 -8.85 11.80
C ALA A 140 -5.67 -8.88 12.44
N GLY A 141 -5.76 -9.47 13.63
CA GLY A 141 -7.01 -9.49 14.40
C GLY A 141 -7.51 -8.09 14.77
N VAL A 142 -6.59 -7.16 15.05
CA VAL A 142 -6.87 -5.71 15.17
C VAL A 142 -6.15 -5.01 14.01
N PRO A 143 -6.87 -4.27 13.14
CA PRO A 143 -6.27 -3.60 11.99
C PRO A 143 -5.03 -2.76 12.36
N CYS A 144 -3.97 -2.83 11.55
CA CYS A 144 -2.69 -2.19 11.84
C CYS A 144 -2.84 -0.67 12.07
N LEU A 145 -3.56 0.04 11.20
CA LEU A 145 -3.82 1.48 11.39
C LEU A 145 -4.59 1.78 12.70
N LYS A 146 -5.49 0.89 13.13
CA LYS A 146 -6.19 1.05 14.41
C LYS A 146 -5.23 0.91 15.60
N GLN A 147 -4.30 -0.06 15.53
CA GLN A 147 -3.23 -0.20 16.52
C GLN A 147 -2.37 1.08 16.58
N MET A 148 -1.96 1.59 15.41
CA MET A 148 -1.12 2.79 15.30
C MET A 148 -1.84 4.07 15.75
N ALA A 149 -3.13 4.20 15.48
CA ALA A 149 -3.94 5.31 15.98
C ALA A 149 -3.98 5.35 17.52
N ALA A 150 -4.06 4.18 18.17
CA ALA A 150 -3.97 4.09 19.63
C ALA A 150 -2.61 4.58 20.15
N VAL A 151 -1.52 4.20 19.48
CA VAL A 151 -0.15 4.69 19.81
C VAL A 151 -0.04 6.20 19.61
N TYR A 152 -0.57 6.73 18.51
CA TYR A 152 -0.63 8.17 18.26
C TYR A 152 -1.35 8.91 19.39
N HIS A 153 -2.49 8.43 19.84
CA HIS A 153 -3.24 9.02 20.96
C HIS A 153 -2.49 8.92 22.29
N GLN A 154 -1.68 7.87 22.46
CA GLN A 154 -0.87 7.70 23.68
C GLN A 154 0.35 8.63 23.70
N LYS A 155 1.05 8.77 22.56
CA LYS A 155 2.35 9.44 22.47
C LYS A 155 2.29 10.89 22.00
N GLY A 156 1.26 11.28 21.25
CA GLY A 156 1.07 12.64 20.75
C GLY A 156 2.00 13.04 19.61
N GLY A 157 2.60 12.06 18.89
CA GLY A 157 3.52 12.29 17.78
C GLY A 157 3.30 11.30 16.63
N SER A 158 3.88 11.58 15.47
CA SER A 158 3.77 10.71 14.29
C SER A 158 4.22 9.28 14.58
N VAL A 159 3.56 8.29 13.98
CA VAL A 159 3.83 6.87 14.19
C VAL A 159 4.06 6.19 12.83
N LEU A 160 5.14 5.44 12.72
CA LEU A 160 5.49 4.63 11.55
C LEU A 160 5.30 3.15 11.90
N GLY A 161 4.57 2.41 11.10
CA GLY A 161 4.52 0.95 11.18
C GLY A 161 5.85 0.36 10.72
N VAL A 162 6.43 -0.52 11.53
CA VAL A 162 7.75 -1.10 11.23
C VAL A 162 7.75 -2.61 11.45
N GLU A 163 8.62 -3.28 10.68
CA GLU A 163 8.85 -4.72 10.71
C GLU A 163 10.35 -5.01 10.57
N GLU A 164 10.84 -6.09 11.17
CA GLU A 164 12.19 -6.56 10.91
C GLU A 164 12.26 -7.29 9.57
N VAL A 165 13.17 -6.86 8.72
CA VAL A 165 13.44 -7.50 7.43
C VAL A 165 14.82 -8.17 7.43
N PRO A 166 15.06 -9.16 6.54
CA PRO A 166 16.41 -9.68 6.34
C PRO A 166 17.38 -8.53 6.00
N PRO A 167 18.60 -8.50 6.57
CA PRO A 167 19.59 -7.44 6.29
C PRO A 167 19.85 -7.22 4.81
N SER A 168 19.75 -8.27 3.98
CA SER A 168 19.90 -8.19 2.52
C SER A 168 18.79 -7.43 1.80
N GLU A 169 17.70 -7.07 2.50
CA GLU A 169 16.54 -6.41 1.91
C GLU A 169 16.38 -4.94 2.33
N THR A 170 17.32 -4.41 3.10
CA THR A 170 17.26 -3.02 3.59
C THR A 170 17.24 -1.98 2.48
N ASP A 171 17.78 -2.30 1.31
CA ASP A 171 17.78 -1.46 0.11
C ASP A 171 16.42 -1.33 -0.60
N LYS A 172 15.38 -1.99 -0.06
CA LYS A 172 14.01 -1.90 -0.56
C LYS A 172 13.13 -0.92 0.23
N TYR A 173 13.54 -0.55 1.45
CA TYR A 173 12.70 0.15 2.44
C TYR A 173 13.39 1.38 3.04
N GLY A 174 12.60 2.27 3.59
CA GLY A 174 13.09 3.23 4.58
C GLY A 174 13.46 2.49 5.86
N ILE A 175 14.69 2.63 6.33
CA ILE A 175 15.20 1.94 7.54
C ILE A 175 15.31 2.94 8.67
N VAL A 176 14.77 2.60 9.84
CA VAL A 176 14.79 3.47 11.03
C VAL A 176 15.87 3.06 12.01
N GLU A 177 16.45 4.07 12.67
CA GLU A 177 17.33 3.91 13.82
C GLU A 177 16.54 4.14 15.11
N THR A 178 16.58 3.17 16.02
CA THR A 178 16.03 3.30 17.38
C THR A 178 17.13 3.06 18.41
N ARG A 179 17.02 3.65 19.60
CA ARG A 179 18.01 3.49 20.67
C ARG A 179 17.43 2.68 21.83
N GLY A 180 18.29 1.88 22.45
CA GLY A 180 17.92 1.06 23.62
C GLY A 180 17.33 -0.30 23.21
N ALA A 181 16.72 -0.97 24.19
CA ALA A 181 16.11 -2.29 23.97
C ALA A 181 14.99 -2.21 22.92
N SER A 182 14.90 -3.24 22.10
CA SER A 182 13.82 -3.39 21.11
C SER A 182 12.47 -3.50 21.82
N THR A 183 11.70 -2.43 21.82
CA THR A 183 10.36 -2.36 22.40
C THR A 183 9.31 -2.26 21.31
N LYS A 184 8.06 -2.61 21.64
CA LYS A 184 6.93 -2.51 20.72
C LYS A 184 6.71 -1.09 20.17
N ILE A 185 7.01 -0.08 20.99
CA ILE A 185 6.96 1.35 20.63
C ILE A 185 8.32 1.95 20.97
N SER A 186 9.06 2.43 19.98
CA SER A 186 10.37 3.04 20.16
C SER A 186 10.40 4.42 19.51
N ARG A 187 11.11 5.39 20.13
CA ARG A 187 11.38 6.68 19.49
C ARG A 187 12.39 6.47 18.37
N ILE A 188 12.12 7.07 17.20
CA ILE A 188 13.03 7.06 16.05
C ILE A 188 14.06 8.16 16.25
N HIS A 189 15.32 7.86 15.98
CA HIS A 189 16.47 8.77 16.06
C HIS A 189 17.09 9.06 14.70
N GLY A 190 16.90 8.18 13.74
CA GLY A 190 17.32 8.32 12.35
C GLY A 190 16.41 7.53 11.41
N ILE A 191 16.31 7.97 10.17
CA ILE A 191 15.63 7.25 9.08
C ILE A 191 16.40 7.48 7.79
N VAL A 192 16.63 6.42 7.03
CA VAL A 192 17.39 6.45 5.75
C VAL A 192 16.59 5.70 4.70
N GLU A 193 16.39 6.32 3.55
CA GLU A 193 15.70 5.69 2.41
C GLU A 193 16.63 4.70 1.70
N LYS A 194 16.22 3.45 1.61
CA LYS A 194 16.85 2.38 0.84
C LYS A 194 18.37 2.28 1.01
N PRO A 195 18.88 2.22 2.25
CA PRO A 195 20.31 2.12 2.47
C PRO A 195 20.84 0.78 1.98
N LYS A 196 22.05 0.78 1.43
CA LYS A 196 22.75 -0.49 1.13
C LYS A 196 22.91 -1.29 2.42
N PRO A 197 22.83 -2.64 2.38
CA PRO A 197 22.93 -3.49 3.57
C PRO A 197 24.13 -3.17 4.48
N ALA A 198 25.29 -2.87 3.90
CA ALA A 198 26.52 -2.57 4.63
C ALA A 198 26.50 -1.26 5.45
N VAL A 199 25.56 -0.35 5.15
CA VAL A 199 25.45 0.98 5.81
C VAL A 199 24.07 1.24 6.40
N ALA A 200 23.19 0.24 6.40
CA ALA A 200 21.88 0.34 7.01
C ALA A 200 22.03 0.52 8.53
N PRO A 201 21.32 1.50 9.15
CA PRO A 201 21.43 1.77 10.60
C PRO A 201 20.82 0.64 11.44
N SER A 202 19.97 -0.18 10.87
CA SER A 202 19.35 -1.35 11.46
C SER A 202 18.72 -2.23 10.36
N ASN A 203 17.97 -3.27 10.74
CA ASN A 203 17.09 -4.01 9.84
C ASN A 203 15.59 -3.71 10.08
N LEU A 204 15.28 -2.62 10.76
CA LEU A 204 13.91 -2.23 11.09
C LEU A 204 13.34 -1.36 9.97
N ALA A 205 12.55 -1.98 9.10
CA ALA A 205 12.00 -1.38 7.90
C ALA A 205 10.64 -0.70 8.17
N VAL A 206 10.44 0.48 7.59
CA VAL A 206 9.13 1.12 7.55
C VAL A 206 8.29 0.44 6.49
N VAL A 207 7.13 -0.04 6.90
CA VAL A 207 6.12 -0.59 6.00
C VAL A 207 5.13 0.48 5.56
N GLY A 208 4.24 0.16 4.65
CA GLY A 208 3.30 1.10 4.04
C GLY A 208 2.20 1.67 4.96
N ARG A 209 2.47 1.86 6.26
CA ARG A 209 1.54 2.37 7.26
C ARG A 209 2.13 3.52 8.05
N TYR A 210 1.42 4.66 8.03
CA TYR A 210 1.85 5.87 8.74
C TYR A 210 0.64 6.54 9.41
N VAL A 211 0.86 7.10 10.59
CA VAL A 211 0.00 8.12 11.20
C VAL A 211 0.86 9.38 11.33
N LEU A 212 0.51 10.43 10.62
CA LEU A 212 1.33 11.64 10.51
C LEU A 212 0.59 12.84 11.07
N THR A 213 1.35 13.76 11.67
CA THR A 213 0.87 15.09 11.98
C THR A 213 0.88 15.97 10.72
N PRO A 214 0.02 16.99 10.60
CA PRO A 214 -0.03 17.86 9.41
C PRO A 214 1.25 18.66 9.21
N ARG A 215 2.09 18.78 10.24
CA ARG A 215 3.41 19.43 10.18
C ARG A 215 4.31 18.82 9.09
N ILE A 216 4.07 17.57 8.68
CA ILE A 216 4.84 16.92 7.61
C ILE A 216 4.77 17.69 6.30
N PHE A 217 3.63 18.33 5.98
CA PHE A 217 3.45 19.06 4.71
C PHE A 217 4.46 20.19 4.56
N SER A 218 4.66 20.99 5.61
CA SER A 218 5.64 22.10 5.57
C SER A 218 7.08 21.65 5.36
N HIS A 219 7.41 20.39 5.71
CA HIS A 219 8.72 19.81 5.43
C HIS A 219 8.78 19.29 4.00
N LEU A 220 7.72 18.61 3.51
CA LEU A 220 7.66 18.11 2.13
C LEU A 220 7.73 19.23 1.09
N GLU A 221 7.10 20.39 1.35
CA GLU A 221 7.18 21.57 0.48
C GLU A 221 8.61 22.11 0.30
N LYS A 222 9.46 21.96 1.34
CA LYS A 222 10.83 22.49 1.38
C LYS A 222 11.89 21.47 0.95
N ILE A 223 11.48 20.25 0.62
CA ILE A 223 12.40 19.20 0.17
C ILE A 223 12.48 19.25 -1.35
N GLY A 224 13.71 19.32 -1.87
CA GLY A 224 13.98 19.09 -3.29
C GLY A 224 13.90 17.61 -3.65
N GLN A 225 14.11 17.30 -4.91
CA GLN A 225 14.25 15.92 -5.38
C GLN A 225 15.49 15.27 -4.77
N GLY A 226 15.30 14.13 -4.11
CA GLY A 226 16.35 13.32 -3.50
C GLY A 226 16.74 12.13 -4.35
N ALA A 227 16.98 10.98 -3.72
CA ALA A 227 17.34 9.74 -4.39
C ALA A 227 16.35 9.38 -5.50
N GLY A 228 16.84 9.07 -6.69
CA GLY A 228 16.01 8.73 -7.85
C GLY A 228 15.26 9.90 -8.49
N GLY A 229 15.54 11.16 -8.11
CA GLY A 229 14.81 12.33 -8.61
C GLY A 229 13.42 12.49 -7.97
N GLU A 230 13.15 11.81 -6.87
CA GLU A 230 11.87 11.79 -6.16
C GLU A 230 11.89 12.60 -4.87
N ILE A 231 10.76 13.13 -4.48
CA ILE A 231 10.50 13.71 -3.15
C ILE A 231 10.16 12.54 -2.23
N GLN A 232 11.10 12.12 -1.38
CA GLN A 232 10.94 10.99 -0.51
C GLN A 232 10.18 11.37 0.77
N LEU A 233 9.21 10.53 1.17
CA LEU A 233 8.49 10.74 2.44
C LEU A 233 9.44 10.60 3.65
N THR A 234 10.40 9.69 3.57
CA THR A 234 11.45 9.47 4.57
C THR A 234 12.30 10.72 4.84
N ASP A 235 12.62 11.49 3.80
CA ASP A 235 13.35 12.77 3.95
C ASP A 235 12.50 13.82 4.69
N GLY A 236 11.19 13.84 4.38
CA GLY A 236 10.22 14.67 5.12
C GLY A 236 10.15 14.31 6.59
N ILE A 237 10.08 13.02 6.89
CA ILE A 237 10.05 12.49 8.25
C ILE A 237 11.37 12.80 8.99
N ALA A 238 12.52 12.66 8.33
CA ALA A 238 13.81 13.00 8.91
C ALA A 238 13.90 14.48 9.34
N ARG A 239 13.30 15.38 8.57
CA ARG A 239 13.18 16.80 8.95
C ARG A 239 12.18 17.01 10.09
N LEU A 240 11.02 16.36 10.02
CA LEU A 240 9.99 16.42 11.05
C LEU A 240 10.52 15.99 12.43
N MET A 241 11.40 14.98 12.48
CA MET A 241 12.04 14.49 13.73
C MET A 241 12.87 15.54 14.46
N ARG A 242 13.28 16.63 13.80
CA ARG A 242 14.01 17.75 14.43
C ARG A 242 13.09 18.64 15.25
N GLU A 243 11.79 18.62 14.98
CA GLU A 243 10.80 19.49 15.63
C GLU A 243 9.89 18.71 16.60
N GLN A 244 9.64 17.43 16.32
CA GLN A 244 8.76 16.60 17.15
C GLN A 244 9.22 15.15 17.22
N ALA A 245 8.74 14.42 18.23
CA ALA A 245 9.00 12.99 18.35
C ALA A 245 8.24 12.21 17.27
N VAL A 246 8.91 11.24 16.65
CA VAL A 246 8.34 10.24 15.75
C VAL A 246 8.62 8.86 16.32
N TYR A 247 7.65 7.98 16.27
CA TYR A 247 7.70 6.66 16.88
C TYR A 247 7.64 5.54 15.85
N ALA A 248 8.47 4.54 16.01
CA ALA A 248 8.37 3.25 15.36
C ALA A 248 7.41 2.37 16.17
N TYR A 249 6.47 1.74 15.50
CA TYR A 249 5.55 0.80 16.11
C TYR A 249 5.65 -0.57 15.41
N ARG A 250 6.08 -1.59 16.17
CA ARG A 250 6.03 -3.00 15.74
C ARG A 250 4.60 -3.49 15.86
N PHE A 251 3.89 -3.52 14.74
CA PHE A 251 2.48 -3.92 14.71
C PHE A 251 2.33 -5.42 14.93
N GLU A 252 1.16 -5.84 15.37
CA GLU A 252 0.75 -7.24 15.42
C GLU A 252 0.00 -7.58 14.14
N GLY A 253 0.35 -8.71 13.52
CA GLY A 253 -0.20 -9.18 12.27
C GLY A 253 0.86 -9.72 11.33
N LYS A 254 0.42 -10.31 10.24
CA LYS A 254 1.29 -10.85 9.18
C LYS A 254 1.20 -9.95 7.95
N ARG A 255 2.35 -9.41 7.53
CA ARG A 255 2.46 -8.57 6.35
C ARG A 255 2.76 -9.41 5.10
N PHE A 256 2.14 -8.98 3.98
CA PHE A 256 2.41 -9.48 2.64
C PHE A 256 2.76 -8.28 1.74
N ASP A 257 3.98 -8.28 1.18
CA ASP A 257 4.38 -7.31 0.15
C ASP A 257 3.75 -7.67 -1.20
N CYS A 258 2.49 -7.25 -1.39
CA CYS A 258 1.79 -7.42 -2.66
C CYS A 258 2.32 -6.52 -3.78
N GLY A 259 3.34 -5.70 -3.54
CA GLY A 259 4.15 -5.03 -4.55
C GLY A 259 5.12 -5.97 -5.28
N SER A 260 5.35 -7.18 -4.75
CA SER A 260 6.11 -8.26 -5.37
C SER A 260 5.18 -9.39 -5.82
N LYS A 261 5.56 -10.11 -6.91
CA LYS A 261 4.75 -11.25 -7.41
C LYS A 261 4.65 -12.37 -6.38
N LEU A 262 5.73 -12.68 -5.67
CA LEU A 262 5.75 -13.72 -4.67
C LEU A 262 4.88 -13.36 -3.46
N GLY A 263 5.03 -12.16 -2.91
CA GLY A 263 4.21 -11.71 -1.78
C GLY A 263 2.72 -11.63 -2.13
N TYR A 264 2.39 -11.24 -3.36
CA TYR A 264 1.01 -11.27 -3.85
C TYR A 264 0.43 -12.70 -3.91
N LEU A 265 1.21 -13.68 -4.39
CA LEU A 265 0.80 -15.09 -4.40
C LEU A 265 0.63 -15.63 -2.98
N GLN A 266 1.56 -15.31 -2.07
CA GLN A 266 1.47 -15.71 -0.66
C GLN A 266 0.20 -15.14 0.00
N ALA A 267 -0.08 -13.85 -0.21
CA ALA A 267 -1.31 -13.23 0.26
C ALA A 267 -2.55 -13.94 -0.29
N THR A 268 -2.59 -14.19 -1.60
CA THR A 268 -3.73 -14.85 -2.25
C THR A 268 -3.98 -16.24 -1.67
N VAL A 269 -2.93 -17.04 -1.45
CA VAL A 269 -3.05 -18.37 -0.87
C VAL A 269 -3.59 -18.32 0.57
N GLU A 270 -3.02 -17.46 1.42
CA GLU A 270 -3.42 -17.41 2.83
C GLU A 270 -4.82 -16.82 3.01
N TYR A 271 -5.17 -15.78 2.25
CA TYR A 271 -6.53 -15.25 2.27
C TYR A 271 -7.55 -16.25 1.72
N ALA A 272 -7.19 -17.02 0.69
CA ALA A 272 -8.06 -18.09 0.17
C ALA A 272 -8.26 -19.21 1.19
N LEU A 273 -7.22 -19.60 1.94
CA LEU A 273 -7.33 -20.60 3.02
C LEU A 273 -8.21 -20.14 4.19
N ASN A 274 -8.25 -18.83 4.44
CA ASN A 274 -9.06 -18.23 5.51
C ASN A 274 -10.44 -17.75 5.02
N HIS A 275 -10.74 -17.91 3.72
CA HIS A 275 -12.01 -17.49 3.16
C HIS A 275 -13.16 -18.37 3.66
N SER A 276 -14.28 -17.78 4.04
CA SER A 276 -15.41 -18.44 4.69
C SER A 276 -16.00 -19.63 3.89
N THR A 277 -16.08 -19.50 2.57
CA THR A 277 -16.67 -20.52 1.70
C THR A 277 -15.63 -21.32 0.91
N LEU A 278 -14.49 -20.72 0.59
CA LEU A 278 -13.46 -21.35 -0.25
C LEU A 278 -12.36 -22.07 0.57
N GLY A 279 -12.17 -21.72 1.84
CA GLY A 279 -11.03 -22.18 2.65
C GLY A 279 -10.94 -23.69 2.77
N GLY A 280 -12.05 -24.40 2.98
CA GLY A 280 -12.09 -25.85 3.06
C GLY A 280 -11.75 -26.53 1.73
N PRO A 281 -12.51 -26.27 0.64
CA PRO A 281 -12.22 -26.81 -0.68
C PRO A 281 -10.81 -26.49 -1.18
N PHE A 282 -10.31 -25.28 -0.96
CA PHE A 282 -8.98 -24.88 -1.41
C PHE A 282 -7.87 -25.58 -0.63
N ARG A 283 -8.04 -25.79 0.68
CA ARG A 283 -7.11 -26.58 1.51
C ARG A 283 -7.00 -28.01 1.00
N ASN A 284 -8.13 -28.66 0.69
CA ASN A 284 -8.13 -30.02 0.16
C ASN A 284 -7.40 -30.10 -1.17
N TYR A 285 -7.66 -29.16 -2.07
CA TYR A 285 -6.96 -29.05 -3.35
C TYR A 285 -5.43 -28.95 -3.17
N LEU A 286 -4.96 -28.10 -2.24
CA LEU A 286 -3.53 -27.96 -1.97
C LEU A 286 -2.91 -29.25 -1.39
N LEU A 287 -3.62 -29.95 -0.50
CA LEU A 287 -3.16 -31.23 0.04
C LEU A 287 -3.04 -32.30 -1.06
N ASP A 288 -4.04 -32.41 -1.94
CA ASP A 288 -4.03 -33.32 -3.08
C ASP A 288 -2.89 -33.00 -4.06
N LEU A 289 -2.66 -31.72 -4.34
CA LEU A 289 -1.57 -31.25 -5.20
C LEU A 289 -0.20 -31.63 -4.63
N MET A 290 0.01 -31.46 -3.33
CA MET A 290 1.26 -31.85 -2.65
C MET A 290 1.44 -33.37 -2.61
N ALA A 291 0.35 -34.13 -2.35
CA ALA A 291 0.39 -35.59 -2.30
C ALA A 291 0.68 -36.22 -3.69
N ALA A 292 0.20 -35.58 -4.77
CA ALA A 292 0.46 -36.03 -6.13
C ALA A 292 1.91 -35.80 -6.59
N GLY A 293 2.79 -35.23 -5.75
CA GLY A 293 4.19 -35.00 -6.08
C GLY A 293 4.39 -34.00 -7.24
N GLN A 294 3.37 -33.31 -7.64
CA GLN A 294 3.43 -32.25 -8.66
C GLN A 294 3.91 -30.93 -8.02
N ALA A 295 5.17 -30.93 -7.54
CA ALA A 295 5.88 -29.66 -7.57
C ALA A 295 5.84 -29.18 -9.03
N PRO A 296 5.37 -27.95 -9.33
CA PRO A 296 5.40 -27.45 -10.69
C PRO A 296 6.84 -27.58 -11.20
N THR A 297 7.04 -28.42 -12.21
CA THR A 297 8.32 -28.48 -12.91
C THR A 297 8.62 -27.07 -13.35
N ALA A 298 9.73 -26.51 -12.88
CA ALA A 298 10.20 -25.20 -13.34
C ALA A 298 10.36 -25.34 -14.85
N SER A 299 9.37 -24.90 -15.62
CA SER A 299 9.52 -24.77 -17.06
C SER A 299 10.62 -23.73 -17.24
N THR A 300 11.77 -24.19 -17.70
CA THR A 300 12.86 -23.35 -18.20
C THR A 300 12.35 -22.69 -19.48
N GLY A 301 11.42 -21.77 -19.34
CA GLY A 301 11.00 -20.86 -20.38
C GLY A 301 12.10 -19.84 -20.59
N ALA A 302 13.14 -20.25 -21.31
CA ALA A 302 14.02 -19.30 -21.99
C ALA A 302 13.13 -18.50 -22.93
N ALA A 303 12.77 -17.28 -22.51
CA ALA A 303 12.18 -16.30 -23.39
C ALA A 303 13.23 -16.00 -24.46
N SER A 304 13.13 -16.66 -25.61
CA SER A 304 13.84 -16.28 -26.81
C SER A 304 13.32 -14.88 -27.20
N SER A 305 14.16 -13.88 -26.96
CA SER A 305 13.96 -12.54 -27.51
C SER A 305 13.81 -12.68 -29.04
N PRO A 306 12.77 -12.11 -29.64
CA PRO A 306 12.71 -12.08 -31.09
C PRO A 306 13.91 -11.27 -31.61
N ALA A 307 14.71 -11.89 -32.45
CA ALA A 307 15.84 -11.27 -33.13
C ALA A 307 15.38 -9.99 -33.84
N ALA A 308 16.08 -8.90 -33.57
CA ALA A 308 15.81 -7.62 -34.22
C ALA A 308 15.99 -7.77 -35.73
N ALA A 309 14.93 -7.47 -36.50
CA ALA A 309 14.97 -7.43 -37.95
C ALA A 309 16.03 -6.44 -38.44
N PRO A 310 16.83 -6.78 -39.49
CA PRO A 310 17.88 -5.91 -40.01
C PRO A 310 17.24 -4.64 -40.61
N ARG A 311 17.81 -3.48 -40.22
CA ARG A 311 17.40 -2.17 -40.79
C ARG A 311 17.78 -2.12 -42.27
N PRO A 312 16.88 -1.62 -43.18
CA PRO A 312 17.21 -1.45 -44.60
C PRO A 312 18.30 -0.40 -44.77
N ARG A 313 19.35 -0.75 -45.56
CA ARG A 313 20.43 0.16 -45.96
C ARG A 313 19.87 1.31 -46.80
N ARG A 314 20.03 2.54 -46.31
CA ARG A 314 19.79 3.75 -47.11
C ARG A 314 20.77 3.78 -48.28
N LYS A 315 20.27 3.68 -49.52
CA LYS A 315 21.03 4.00 -50.73
C LYS A 315 21.37 5.50 -50.72
N ARG A 316 22.67 5.83 -50.75
CA ARG A 316 23.14 7.18 -51.11
C ARG A 316 22.84 7.37 -52.58
N LYS A 317 22.11 8.40 -52.94
CA LYS A 317 22.10 8.95 -54.31
C LYS A 317 23.32 9.82 -54.49
N ALA A 318 23.98 9.61 -55.61
CA ALA A 318 25.02 10.47 -56.13
C ALA A 318 24.41 11.80 -56.61
#